data_f97aa7d3084312e10b8f2d806b192625
#
_entry.id   f97aa7d3084312e10b8f2d806b192625
#
_cell.length_a   1.000
_cell.length_b   1.000
_cell.length_c   1.000
_cell.angle_alpha   90.00
_cell.angle_beta   90.00
_cell.angle_gamma   90.00
#
_symmetry.space_group_name_H-M   'P 1'
#
loop_
_entity.id
_entity.type
_entity.pdbx_description
1 polymer ?
#
loop_
_entity_poly.entity_id
_entity_poly.type
_entity_poly.pdbx_seq_one_letter_code
_entity_poly.pdbx_strand_id
1 'polypeptide(L)'
;MSERVLPAPAATGWDFPRSASGVRHLLGWAERAGLPVGPLLVGTGLAHEDIERVPVVTAAQELAVARSLARRAPGAAADVGRRYTADSFGVMGWAMRSSTTVGDAVDVALRFIDLSFAFVIPVARLEGDRVVADLDATALPADVRRWLLVRDTTAVATVLESLVPGGVGVVVTFEGDRATLSFPVAELDRPLARDRGADRAAAEAACLDIADERRDLPATTADVRVLVTQRLADGAPMEQVASALGMTERTLRRRLAAEGTGYREVVDEVRRGLADQLLAVGLPVADVATRLGYSEAAALAHAHHRWTGTPPSSRRRPSRADDR
;
A
#
# COMPACT_ATOMS: atom_id res chain seq x y z
N MET A 1 24.49 27.87 -1.91
CA MET A 1 23.79 26.71 -1.31
C MET A 1 22.32 26.90 -1.60
N SER A 2 21.72 26.07 -2.45
CA SER A 2 20.26 26.12 -2.67
C SER A 2 19.62 25.70 -1.34
N GLU A 3 18.71 26.51 -0.83
CA GLU A 3 17.96 26.22 0.39
C GLU A 3 17.14 24.94 0.10
N ARG A 4 17.49 23.82 0.73
CA ARG A 4 16.76 22.55 0.56
C ARG A 4 15.38 22.74 1.18
N VAL A 5 14.34 22.42 0.43
CA VAL A 5 12.96 22.39 0.91
C VAL A 5 12.48 20.94 0.86
N LEU A 6 11.96 20.43 1.97
CA LEU A 6 11.37 19.10 2.01
C LEU A 6 9.98 19.15 1.33
N PRO A 7 9.64 18.13 0.52
CA PRO A 7 8.34 18.09 -0.13
C PRO A 7 7.22 17.89 0.91
N ALA A 8 6.04 18.44 0.60
CA ALA A 8 4.83 18.06 1.33
C ALA A 8 4.52 16.58 1.08
N PRO A 9 3.93 15.88 2.05
CA PRO A 9 3.50 14.50 1.84
C PRO A 9 2.42 14.43 0.75
N ALA A 10 2.49 13.40 -0.10
CA ALA A 10 1.56 13.22 -1.21
C ALA A 10 0.11 12.95 -0.75
N ALA A 11 -0.08 12.48 0.48
CA ALA A 11 -1.37 12.30 1.11
C ALA A 11 -1.43 13.04 2.44
N THR A 12 -2.57 13.65 2.73
CA THR A 12 -2.85 14.30 4.03
C THR A 12 -3.75 13.45 4.92
N GLY A 13 -4.47 12.49 4.33
CA GLY A 13 -5.32 11.53 5.04
C GLY A 13 -4.74 10.12 4.93
N TRP A 14 -5.27 9.22 5.75
CA TRP A 14 -4.83 7.82 5.86
C TRP A 14 -5.73 6.84 5.06
N ASP A 15 -6.78 7.30 4.43
CA ASP A 15 -7.87 6.52 3.84
C ASP A 15 -7.62 6.10 2.38
N PHE A 16 -6.38 5.94 1.99
CA PHE A 16 -6.00 5.46 0.66
C PHE A 16 -5.89 3.92 0.61
N PRO A 17 -6.14 3.30 -0.56
CA PRO A 17 -5.86 1.88 -0.79
C PRO A 17 -4.38 1.56 -0.60
N ARG A 18 -4.08 0.41 0.01
CA ARG A 18 -2.71 0.07 0.39
C ARG A 18 -2.36 -1.38 0.11
N SER A 19 -1.08 -1.68 0.07
CA SER A 19 -0.60 -3.05 -0.06
C SER A 19 -1.09 -3.91 1.11
N ALA A 20 -1.50 -5.14 0.84
CA ALA A 20 -1.81 -6.11 1.89
C ALA A 20 -0.60 -6.48 2.76
N SER A 21 0.60 -6.03 2.38
CA SER A 21 1.83 -6.23 3.19
C SER A 21 1.70 -5.63 4.58
N GLY A 22 0.97 -4.52 4.76
CA GLY A 22 0.68 -3.95 6.07
C GLY A 22 -0.09 -4.92 6.97
N VAL A 23 -1.15 -5.52 6.45
CA VAL A 23 -1.92 -6.56 7.15
C VAL A 23 -1.04 -7.76 7.45
N ARG A 24 -0.30 -8.30 6.45
CA ARG A 24 0.63 -9.43 6.66
C ARG A 24 1.65 -9.15 7.75
N HIS A 25 2.14 -7.92 7.84
CA HIS A 25 3.08 -7.49 8.90
C HIS A 25 2.45 -7.61 10.29
N LEU A 26 1.21 -7.13 10.45
CA LEU A 26 0.46 -7.22 11.71
C LEU A 26 0.17 -8.67 12.10
N LEU A 27 -0.28 -9.49 11.15
CA LEU A 27 -0.57 -10.90 11.38
C LEU A 27 0.70 -11.70 11.73
N GLY A 28 1.78 -11.51 10.98
CA GLY A 28 3.05 -12.17 11.25
C GLY A 28 3.68 -11.75 12.59
N TRP A 29 3.43 -10.52 13.07
CA TRP A 29 3.78 -10.16 14.44
C TRP A 29 2.93 -10.94 15.44
N ALA A 30 1.63 -11.01 15.24
CA ALA A 30 0.70 -11.70 16.12
C ALA A 30 1.04 -13.20 16.25
N GLU A 31 1.33 -13.87 15.15
CA GLU A 31 1.76 -15.28 15.12
C GLU A 31 3.03 -15.50 15.95
N ARG A 32 4.04 -14.67 15.76
CA ARG A 32 5.30 -14.76 16.55
C ARG A 32 5.08 -14.48 18.04
N ALA A 33 4.06 -13.69 18.37
CA ALA A 33 3.65 -13.42 19.74
C ALA A 33 2.71 -14.50 20.33
N GLY A 34 2.40 -15.55 19.56
CA GLY A 34 1.50 -16.64 19.99
C GLY A 34 0.02 -16.25 20.01
N LEU A 35 -0.36 -15.17 19.33
CA LEU A 35 -1.75 -14.75 19.25
C LEU A 35 -2.47 -15.42 18.06
N PRO A 36 -3.72 -15.84 18.22
CA PRO A 36 -4.50 -16.42 17.12
C PRO A 36 -4.83 -15.35 16.08
N VAL A 37 -4.56 -15.62 14.80
CA VAL A 37 -4.73 -14.70 13.68
C VAL A 37 -6.20 -14.53 13.27
N GLY A 38 -6.98 -15.63 13.26
CA GLY A 38 -8.39 -15.59 12.84
C GLY A 38 -9.21 -14.48 13.50
N PRO A 39 -9.14 -14.31 14.83
CA PRO A 39 -9.83 -13.22 15.52
C PRO A 39 -9.41 -11.81 15.11
N LEU A 40 -8.22 -11.62 14.50
CA LEU A 40 -7.78 -10.32 14.01
C LEU A 40 -8.47 -9.93 12.70
N LEU A 41 -8.91 -10.92 11.93
CA LEU A 41 -9.53 -10.75 10.62
C LEU A 41 -11.06 -10.64 10.68
N VAL A 42 -11.68 -10.85 11.84
CA VAL A 42 -13.15 -10.77 11.99
C VAL A 42 -13.65 -9.38 11.56
N GLY A 43 -14.64 -9.38 10.66
CA GLY A 43 -15.25 -8.16 10.14
C GLY A 43 -14.49 -7.47 9.01
N THR A 44 -13.34 -7.99 8.58
CA THR A 44 -12.56 -7.43 7.47
C THR A 44 -12.98 -7.96 6.10
N GLY A 45 -13.65 -9.12 6.07
CA GLY A 45 -13.92 -9.85 4.83
C GLY A 45 -12.67 -10.48 4.21
N LEU A 46 -11.56 -10.57 4.96
CA LEU A 46 -10.32 -11.23 4.55
C LEU A 46 -10.24 -12.59 5.25
N ALA A 47 -9.93 -13.64 4.50
CA ALA A 47 -9.63 -14.94 5.04
C ALA A 47 -8.11 -15.10 5.24
N HIS A 48 -7.71 -15.81 6.31
CA HIS A 48 -6.28 -16.02 6.61
C HIS A 48 -5.54 -16.75 5.47
N GLU A 49 -6.17 -17.76 4.91
CA GLU A 49 -5.65 -18.54 3.79
C GLU A 49 -5.47 -17.78 2.48
N ASP A 50 -6.22 -16.69 2.32
CA ASP A 50 -6.17 -15.87 1.11
C ASP A 50 -5.26 -14.65 1.24
N ILE A 51 -4.84 -14.29 2.45
CA ILE A 51 -4.10 -13.04 2.70
C ILE A 51 -2.80 -12.93 1.89
N GLU A 52 -2.16 -14.04 1.58
CA GLU A 52 -0.96 -14.06 0.75
C GLU A 52 -1.25 -13.79 -0.73
N ARG A 53 -2.49 -14.06 -1.16
CA ARG A 53 -2.95 -13.87 -2.54
C ARG A 53 -3.55 -12.50 -2.78
N VAL A 54 -4.00 -11.84 -1.70
CA VAL A 54 -4.59 -10.50 -1.77
C VAL A 54 -3.50 -9.46 -1.97
N PRO A 55 -3.45 -8.73 -3.09
CA PRO A 55 -2.38 -7.75 -3.35
C PRO A 55 -2.62 -6.44 -2.62
N VAL A 56 -3.86 -6.02 -2.48
CA VAL A 56 -4.27 -4.72 -1.92
C VAL A 56 -5.43 -4.87 -0.95
N VAL A 57 -5.49 -3.96 0.02
CA VAL A 57 -6.57 -3.86 1.01
C VAL A 57 -7.05 -2.41 1.11
N THR A 58 -8.29 -2.22 1.59
CA THR A 58 -8.74 -0.88 1.96
C THR A 58 -8.09 -0.45 3.28
N ALA A 59 -7.98 0.86 3.48
CA ALA A 59 -7.53 1.40 4.76
C ALA A 59 -8.41 0.92 5.93
N ALA A 60 -9.72 0.80 5.71
CA ALA A 60 -10.67 0.31 6.69
C ALA A 60 -10.41 -1.16 7.11
N GLN A 61 -10.06 -2.02 6.15
CA GLN A 61 -9.70 -3.42 6.43
C GLN A 61 -8.43 -3.51 7.31
N GLU A 62 -7.37 -2.79 6.95
CA GLU A 62 -6.14 -2.78 7.76
C GLU A 62 -6.38 -2.13 9.12
N LEU A 63 -7.18 -1.05 9.20
CA LEU A 63 -7.55 -0.41 10.47
C LEU A 63 -8.29 -1.38 11.39
N ALA A 64 -9.19 -2.21 10.86
CA ALA A 64 -9.90 -3.21 11.64
C ALA A 64 -8.95 -4.25 12.25
N VAL A 65 -7.95 -4.72 11.47
CA VAL A 65 -6.89 -5.63 11.95
C VAL A 65 -6.06 -4.95 13.03
N ALA A 66 -5.58 -3.73 12.78
CA ALA A 66 -4.77 -2.96 13.74
C ALA A 66 -5.54 -2.69 15.06
N ARG A 67 -6.82 -2.32 14.96
CA ARG A 67 -7.72 -2.13 16.11
C ARG A 67 -7.91 -3.44 16.90
N SER A 68 -8.09 -4.56 16.21
CA SER A 68 -8.21 -5.87 16.84
C SER A 68 -6.93 -6.27 17.56
N LEU A 69 -5.77 -6.02 16.95
CA LEU A 69 -4.46 -6.27 17.55
C LEU A 69 -4.21 -5.35 18.75
N ALA A 70 -4.50 -4.05 18.64
CA ALA A 70 -4.35 -3.09 19.72
C ALA A 70 -5.12 -3.47 20.99
N ARG A 71 -6.33 -4.03 20.84
CA ARG A 71 -7.13 -4.54 21.96
C ARG A 71 -6.51 -5.76 22.63
N ARG A 72 -5.85 -6.64 21.88
CA ARG A 72 -5.26 -7.89 22.39
C ARG A 72 -3.83 -7.72 22.90
N ALA A 73 -3.13 -6.74 22.34
CA ALA A 73 -1.74 -6.44 22.68
C ALA A 73 -1.52 -4.90 22.76
N PRO A 74 -2.11 -4.23 23.74
CA PRO A 74 -2.06 -2.76 23.83
C PRO A 74 -0.64 -2.20 23.96
N GLY A 75 0.29 -2.93 24.57
CA GLY A 75 1.69 -2.54 24.71
C GLY A 75 2.57 -2.85 23.49
N ALA A 76 2.06 -3.49 22.45
CA ALA A 76 2.87 -4.02 21.35
C ALA A 76 3.24 -2.98 20.28
N ALA A 77 2.63 -1.81 20.28
CA ALA A 77 2.74 -0.83 19.20
C ALA A 77 4.18 -0.54 18.76
N ALA A 78 5.06 -0.22 19.71
CA ALA A 78 6.47 0.05 19.42
C ALA A 78 7.22 -1.20 18.91
N ASP A 79 6.91 -2.40 19.44
CA ASP A 79 7.55 -3.63 18.97
C ASP A 79 7.12 -3.96 17.54
N VAL A 80 5.84 -3.77 17.22
CA VAL A 80 5.35 -3.87 15.83
C VAL A 80 6.08 -2.85 14.95
N GLY A 81 6.17 -1.59 15.37
CA GLY A 81 6.85 -0.51 14.65
C GLY A 81 8.31 -0.80 14.35
N ARG A 82 9.05 -1.36 15.31
CA ARG A 82 10.48 -1.74 15.12
C ARG A 82 10.73 -2.84 14.09
N ARG A 83 9.70 -3.54 13.65
CA ARG A 83 9.84 -4.60 12.63
C ARG A 83 9.68 -4.11 11.20
N TYR A 84 9.33 -2.86 11.01
CA TYR A 84 9.29 -2.27 9.68
C TYR A 84 10.70 -1.94 9.19
N THR A 85 10.99 -2.34 7.98
CA THR A 85 12.21 -2.01 7.23
C THR A 85 11.82 -1.33 5.92
N ALA A 86 12.78 -0.76 5.21
CA ALA A 86 12.50 -0.23 3.87
C ALA A 86 11.86 -1.30 2.95
N ASP A 87 12.30 -2.57 3.06
CA ASP A 87 11.73 -3.68 2.28
C ASP A 87 10.24 -3.94 2.54
N SER A 88 9.75 -3.56 3.71
CA SER A 88 8.33 -3.68 4.05
C SER A 88 7.43 -2.86 3.12
N PHE A 89 7.98 -1.81 2.49
CA PHE A 89 7.25 -0.86 1.65
C PHE A 89 7.37 -1.13 0.14
N GLY A 90 7.85 -2.32 -0.25
CA GLY A 90 7.89 -2.74 -1.66
C GLY A 90 8.66 -1.75 -2.55
N VAL A 91 7.99 -1.26 -3.61
CA VAL A 91 8.62 -0.36 -4.60
C VAL A 91 9.09 0.96 -3.99
N MET A 92 8.34 1.54 -3.05
CA MET A 92 8.75 2.76 -2.34
C MET A 92 10.02 2.49 -1.52
N GLY A 93 10.08 1.37 -0.82
CA GLY A 93 11.27 0.97 -0.07
C GLY A 93 12.48 0.70 -0.98
N TRP A 94 12.27 0.16 -2.17
CA TRP A 94 13.32 0.03 -3.17
C TRP A 94 13.83 1.40 -3.63
N ALA A 95 12.94 2.35 -3.92
CA ALA A 95 13.30 3.72 -4.31
C ALA A 95 14.08 4.44 -3.19
N MET A 96 13.64 4.31 -1.94
CA MET A 96 14.37 4.86 -0.77
C MET A 96 15.80 4.32 -0.68
N ARG A 97 16.02 3.00 -0.80
CA ARG A 97 17.35 2.39 -0.72
C ARG A 97 18.22 2.63 -1.94
N SER A 98 17.63 2.97 -3.07
CA SER A 98 18.33 3.35 -4.29
C SER A 98 18.62 4.85 -4.37
N SER A 99 18.22 5.61 -3.36
CA SER A 99 18.51 7.04 -3.24
C SER A 99 19.99 7.29 -2.98
N THR A 100 20.47 8.47 -3.37
CA THR A 100 21.91 8.83 -3.25
C THR A 100 22.24 9.27 -1.82
N THR A 101 21.35 10.02 -1.20
CA THR A 101 21.52 10.55 0.16
C THR A 101 20.31 10.22 1.03
N VAL A 102 20.47 10.38 2.33
CA VAL A 102 19.36 10.30 3.30
C VAL A 102 18.24 11.25 2.93
N GLY A 103 18.58 12.47 2.52
CA GLY A 103 17.59 13.47 2.12
C GLY A 103 16.80 13.06 0.87
N ASP A 104 17.44 12.44 -0.11
CA ASP A 104 16.72 11.90 -1.27
C ASP A 104 15.76 10.77 -0.87
N ALA A 105 16.16 9.92 0.09
CA ALA A 105 15.28 8.87 0.61
C ALA A 105 14.09 9.43 1.39
N VAL A 106 14.29 10.52 2.15
CA VAL A 106 13.20 11.25 2.83
C VAL A 106 12.25 11.87 1.81
N ASP A 107 12.77 12.48 0.74
CA ASP A 107 11.96 13.05 -0.35
C ASP A 107 11.10 11.98 -1.02
N VAL A 108 11.66 10.79 -1.31
CA VAL A 108 10.93 9.64 -1.84
C VAL A 108 9.83 9.20 -0.87
N ALA A 109 10.14 9.08 0.42
CA ALA A 109 9.16 8.64 1.42
C ALA A 109 7.98 9.60 1.52
N LEU A 110 8.20 10.92 1.47
CA LEU A 110 7.13 11.93 1.54
C LEU A 110 6.32 11.99 0.23
N ARG A 111 6.98 11.94 -0.92
CA ARG A 111 6.34 11.99 -2.24
C ARG A 111 5.46 10.78 -2.52
N PHE A 112 5.76 9.62 -1.95
CA PHE A 112 5.08 8.35 -2.19
C PHE A 112 4.51 7.74 -0.90
N ILE A 113 4.19 8.56 0.09
CA ILE A 113 3.66 8.10 1.38
C ILE A 113 2.35 7.31 1.23
N ASP A 114 1.56 7.59 0.21
CA ASP A 114 0.34 6.88 -0.17
C ASP A 114 0.58 5.47 -0.74
N LEU A 115 1.83 5.09 -1.00
CA LEU A 115 2.23 3.71 -1.27
C LEU A 115 2.60 2.95 0.00
N SER A 116 2.65 3.63 1.15
CA SER A 116 2.88 3.01 2.46
C SER A 116 1.60 2.45 3.06
N PHE A 117 1.67 2.03 4.31
CA PHE A 117 0.54 1.65 5.15
C PHE A 117 0.51 2.46 6.46
N ALA A 118 1.06 3.67 6.43
CA ALA A 118 0.98 4.60 7.53
C ALA A 118 -0.46 5.10 7.73
N PHE A 119 -0.88 5.19 8.97
CA PHE A 119 -2.13 5.84 9.37
C PHE A 119 -1.86 7.25 9.86
N VAL A 120 -0.67 7.50 10.39
CA VAL A 120 -0.23 8.81 10.83
C VAL A 120 0.80 9.32 9.84
N ILE A 121 0.40 10.31 9.05
CA ILE A 121 1.22 10.83 7.95
C ILE A 121 2.20 11.89 8.52
N PRO A 122 3.53 11.70 8.36
CA PRO A 122 4.50 12.69 8.81
C PRO A 122 4.47 13.95 7.94
N VAL A 123 4.48 15.11 8.56
CA VAL A 123 4.68 16.41 7.88
C VAL A 123 6.04 16.94 8.33
N ALA A 124 7.00 16.93 7.40
CA ALA A 124 8.38 17.28 7.70
C ALA A 124 8.72 18.71 7.26
N ARG A 125 9.58 19.37 8.05
CA ARG A 125 10.13 20.69 7.79
C ARG A 125 11.57 20.80 8.29
N LEU A 126 12.25 21.84 7.84
CA LEU A 126 13.53 22.25 8.40
C LEU A 126 13.29 23.29 9.49
N GLU A 127 13.91 23.12 10.65
CA GLU A 127 13.79 24.01 11.79
C GLU A 127 15.18 24.17 12.46
N GLY A 128 15.83 25.30 12.21
CA GLY A 128 17.20 25.54 12.65
C GLY A 128 18.17 24.52 12.04
N ASP A 129 18.87 23.79 12.90
CA ASP A 129 19.82 22.72 12.52
C ASP A 129 19.19 21.31 12.49
N ARG A 130 17.86 21.23 12.55
CA ARG A 130 17.15 19.96 12.59
C ARG A 130 16.13 19.79 11.46
N VAL A 131 15.95 18.57 11.03
CA VAL A 131 14.74 18.10 10.38
C VAL A 131 13.74 17.77 11.48
N VAL A 132 12.52 18.28 11.35
CA VAL A 132 11.43 18.03 12.30
C VAL A 132 10.23 17.51 11.52
N ALA A 133 9.68 16.38 11.93
CA ALA A 133 8.47 15.80 11.38
C ALA A 133 7.41 15.69 12.48
N ASP A 134 6.26 16.31 12.24
CA ASP A 134 5.08 16.23 13.10
C ASP A 134 4.18 15.09 12.63
N LEU A 135 3.71 14.30 13.56
CA LEU A 135 2.79 13.18 13.37
C LEU A 135 1.55 13.44 14.24
N ASP A 136 0.41 13.65 13.62
CA ASP A 136 -0.86 13.94 14.29
C ASP A 136 -1.86 12.81 14.05
N ALA A 137 -2.25 12.12 15.12
CA ALA A 137 -3.21 11.02 15.10
C ALA A 137 -4.64 11.44 15.44
N THR A 138 -4.93 12.74 15.65
CA THR A 138 -6.23 13.22 16.13
C THR A 138 -7.40 12.87 15.21
N ALA A 139 -7.15 12.72 13.91
CA ALA A 139 -8.14 12.28 12.92
C ALA A 139 -8.48 10.78 12.98
N LEU A 140 -7.70 9.98 13.72
CA LEU A 140 -7.93 8.54 13.86
C LEU A 140 -8.97 8.23 14.94
N PRO A 141 -9.66 7.07 14.85
CA PRO A 141 -10.59 6.64 15.89
C PRO A 141 -9.92 6.52 17.26
N ALA A 142 -10.56 7.07 18.30
CA ALA A 142 -9.99 7.25 19.63
C ALA A 142 -9.49 5.94 20.27
N ASP A 143 -10.15 4.81 19.98
CA ASP A 143 -9.85 3.49 20.56
C ASP A 143 -8.56 2.84 20.05
N VAL A 144 -7.99 3.35 18.93
CA VAL A 144 -6.75 2.80 18.32
C VAL A 144 -5.70 3.88 18.04
N ARG A 145 -6.06 5.11 18.16
CA ARG A 145 -5.28 6.31 17.82
C ARG A 145 -3.88 6.28 18.43
N ARG A 146 -3.80 6.13 19.75
CA ARG A 146 -2.52 6.11 20.45
C ARG A 146 -1.62 4.94 20.04
N TRP A 147 -2.23 3.78 19.81
CA TRP A 147 -1.50 2.59 19.37
C TRP A 147 -0.90 2.80 17.99
N LEU A 148 -1.68 3.34 17.05
CA LEU A 148 -1.21 3.64 15.69
C LEU A 148 -0.14 4.74 15.68
N LEU A 149 -0.31 5.80 16.49
CA LEU A 149 0.70 6.84 16.62
C LEU A 149 2.05 6.26 17.04
N VAL A 150 2.06 5.43 18.09
CA VAL A 150 3.31 4.82 18.57
C VAL A 150 3.89 3.87 17.52
N ARG A 151 3.05 3.03 16.87
CA ARG A 151 3.50 2.12 15.83
C ARG A 151 4.14 2.87 14.66
N ASP A 152 3.44 3.86 14.10
CA ASP A 152 3.88 4.56 12.90
C ASP A 152 5.11 5.42 13.15
N THR A 153 5.13 6.16 14.28
CA THR A 153 6.30 6.96 14.67
C THR A 153 7.53 6.06 14.85
N THR A 154 7.36 4.91 15.52
CA THR A 154 8.46 3.95 15.70
C THR A 154 8.90 3.35 14.36
N ALA A 155 7.96 3.04 13.43
CA ALA A 155 8.29 2.52 12.11
C ALA A 155 9.10 3.54 11.31
N VAL A 156 8.68 4.81 11.27
CA VAL A 156 9.42 5.89 10.59
C VAL A 156 10.82 6.04 11.18
N ALA A 157 10.94 6.10 12.51
CA ALA A 157 12.22 6.20 13.18
C ALA A 157 13.13 5.00 12.85
N THR A 158 12.59 3.77 12.91
CA THR A 158 13.36 2.55 12.63
C THR A 158 13.86 2.53 11.18
N VAL A 159 13.02 2.91 10.23
CA VAL A 159 13.42 2.96 8.81
C VAL A 159 14.50 4.01 8.60
N LEU A 160 14.35 5.23 9.12
CA LEU A 160 15.35 6.28 9.00
C LEU A 160 16.70 5.86 9.61
N GLU A 161 16.70 5.29 10.83
CA GLU A 161 17.91 4.79 11.49
C GLU A 161 18.59 3.66 10.70
N SER A 162 17.83 2.89 9.94
CA SER A 162 18.34 1.77 9.13
C SER A 162 18.97 2.18 7.79
N LEU A 163 18.76 3.42 7.34
CA LEU A 163 19.25 3.88 6.02
C LEU A 163 20.77 3.93 5.93
N VAL A 164 21.42 4.24 7.03
CA VAL A 164 22.89 4.40 7.07
C VAL A 164 23.48 3.69 8.28
N PRO A 165 24.73 3.19 8.20
CA PRO A 165 25.42 2.61 9.33
C PRO A 165 25.54 3.62 10.49
N GLY A 166 25.16 3.21 11.70
CA GLY A 166 25.18 4.06 12.89
C GLY A 166 23.96 4.97 13.05
N GLY A 167 23.00 4.90 12.11
CA GLY A 167 21.76 5.67 12.15
C GLY A 167 21.95 7.16 11.83
N VAL A 168 20.86 7.92 11.92
CA VAL A 168 20.82 9.39 11.70
C VAL A 168 20.56 10.15 13.00
N GLY A 169 20.46 9.48 14.13
CA GLY A 169 20.25 10.10 15.45
C GLY A 169 18.83 10.63 15.63
N VAL A 170 17.82 9.80 15.31
CA VAL A 170 16.41 10.15 15.48
C VAL A 170 16.04 10.30 16.94
N VAL A 171 15.45 11.43 17.28
CA VAL A 171 14.84 11.70 18.59
C VAL A 171 13.32 11.75 18.39
N VAL A 172 12.59 11.03 19.23
CA VAL A 172 11.12 10.99 19.20
C VAL A 172 10.58 11.51 20.54
N THR A 173 9.61 12.42 20.46
CA THR A 173 8.83 12.90 21.60
C THR A 173 7.34 12.67 21.36
N PHE A 174 6.59 12.34 22.41
CA PHE A 174 5.17 12.12 22.35
C PHE A 174 4.43 13.10 23.26
N GLU A 175 3.41 13.75 22.73
CA GLU A 175 2.55 14.67 23.48
C GLU A 175 1.08 14.37 23.16
N GLY A 176 0.38 13.69 24.08
CA GLY A 176 -1.00 13.26 23.84
C GLY A 176 -1.13 12.39 22.60
N ASP A 177 -1.95 12.84 21.65
CA ASP A 177 -2.24 12.18 20.38
C ASP A 177 -1.31 12.66 19.22
N ARG A 178 -0.20 13.30 19.56
CA ARG A 178 0.83 13.79 18.63
C ARG A 178 2.19 13.23 18.98
N ALA A 179 3.05 13.20 17.98
CA ALA A 179 4.47 12.91 18.14
C ALA A 179 5.29 13.85 17.26
N THR A 180 6.49 14.15 17.71
CA THR A 180 7.50 14.86 16.92
C THR A 180 8.72 13.96 16.80
N LEU A 181 9.18 13.79 15.56
CA LEU A 181 10.41 13.09 15.23
C LEU A 181 11.40 14.11 14.71
N SER A 182 12.64 14.08 15.17
CA SER A 182 13.65 15.00 14.67
C SER A 182 15.04 14.37 14.64
N PHE A 183 15.89 14.85 13.70
CA PHE A 183 17.29 14.49 13.56
C PHE A 183 18.10 15.67 12.99
N PRO A 184 19.45 15.68 13.08
CA PRO A 184 20.27 16.78 12.58
C PRO A 184 20.12 16.98 11.08
N VAL A 185 19.97 18.24 10.61
CA VAL A 185 19.84 18.55 9.18
C VAL A 185 21.06 18.10 8.37
N ALA A 186 22.23 18.06 8.98
CA ALA A 186 23.47 17.60 8.33
C ALA A 186 23.40 16.12 7.85
N GLU A 187 22.55 15.31 8.49
CA GLU A 187 22.36 13.91 8.08
C GLU A 187 21.66 13.78 6.73
N LEU A 188 20.94 14.80 6.24
CA LEU A 188 20.31 14.76 4.91
C LEU A 188 21.31 14.60 3.77
N ASP A 189 22.52 15.14 3.93
CA ASP A 189 23.57 15.07 2.92
C ASP A 189 24.40 13.79 3.03
N ARG A 190 24.15 12.96 4.04
CA ARG A 190 24.88 11.72 4.27
C ARG A 190 24.58 10.72 3.16
N PRO A 191 25.63 10.20 2.47
CA PRO A 191 25.42 9.27 1.37
C PRO A 191 24.92 7.91 1.85
N LEU A 192 24.01 7.30 1.09
CA LEU A 192 23.62 5.91 1.25
C LEU A 192 24.69 5.00 0.61
N ALA A 193 24.94 3.84 1.24
CA ALA A 193 26.15 3.02 1.02
C ALA A 193 26.33 2.39 -0.39
N ARG A 194 25.47 2.71 -1.39
CA ARG A 194 25.61 2.21 -2.77
C ARG A 194 25.08 3.24 -3.77
N ASP A 195 25.93 3.66 -4.69
CA ASP A 195 25.49 4.38 -5.89
C ASP A 195 24.72 3.42 -6.81
N ARG A 196 23.40 3.60 -6.90
CA ARG A 196 22.49 2.85 -7.76
C ARG A 196 21.60 3.80 -8.57
N GLY A 197 22.18 4.84 -9.15
CA GLY A 197 21.44 5.87 -9.86
C GLY A 197 20.47 5.34 -10.93
N ALA A 198 20.85 4.28 -11.65
CA ALA A 198 19.94 3.63 -12.61
C ALA A 198 18.79 2.88 -11.92
N ASP A 199 19.05 2.22 -10.80
CA ASP A 199 18.02 1.54 -9.99
C ASP A 199 17.04 2.57 -9.40
N ARG A 200 17.53 3.75 -9.01
CA ARG A 200 16.70 4.84 -8.48
C ARG A 200 15.69 5.33 -9.50
N ALA A 201 16.12 5.68 -10.71
CA ALA A 201 15.21 6.18 -11.74
C ALA A 201 14.10 5.16 -12.08
N ALA A 202 14.47 3.87 -12.18
CA ALA A 202 13.51 2.80 -12.42
C ALA A 202 12.54 2.62 -11.25
N ALA A 203 13.02 2.71 -10.01
CA ALA A 203 12.19 2.56 -8.82
C ALA A 203 11.24 3.76 -8.63
N GLU A 204 11.72 4.99 -8.87
CA GLU A 204 10.87 6.18 -8.82
C GLU A 204 9.81 6.16 -9.93
N ALA A 205 10.15 5.73 -11.15
CA ALA A 205 9.18 5.57 -12.22
C ALA A 205 8.09 4.56 -11.86
N ALA A 206 8.47 3.42 -11.29
CA ALA A 206 7.49 2.42 -10.82
C ALA A 206 6.62 2.95 -9.66
N CYS A 207 7.16 3.80 -8.78
CA CYS A 207 6.36 4.49 -7.76
C CYS A 207 5.35 5.45 -8.39
N LEU A 208 5.77 6.22 -9.40
CA LEU A 208 4.87 7.14 -10.11
C LEU A 208 3.74 6.40 -10.80
N ASP A 209 4.04 5.34 -11.54
CA ASP A 209 3.02 4.54 -12.24
C ASP A 209 1.93 4.04 -11.27
N ILE A 210 2.34 3.49 -10.11
CA ILE A 210 1.39 2.99 -9.11
C ILE A 210 0.65 4.15 -8.41
N ALA A 211 1.34 5.25 -8.12
CA ALA A 211 0.74 6.39 -7.44
C ALA A 211 -0.29 7.10 -8.31
N ASP A 212 0.02 7.33 -9.59
CA ASP A 212 -0.88 7.99 -10.54
C ASP A 212 -2.15 7.18 -10.76
N GLU A 213 -2.02 5.84 -10.93
CA GLU A 213 -3.19 4.96 -11.02
C GLU A 213 -4.13 5.05 -9.79
N ARG A 214 -3.59 5.42 -8.61
CA ARG A 214 -4.35 5.51 -7.36
C ARG A 214 -4.91 6.89 -7.10
N ARG A 215 -4.12 7.94 -7.35
CA ARG A 215 -4.45 9.34 -7.01
C ARG A 215 -5.58 9.90 -7.87
N ASP A 216 -5.67 9.46 -9.11
CA ASP A 216 -6.70 9.92 -10.06
C ASP A 216 -8.08 9.30 -9.79
N LEU A 217 -8.18 8.35 -8.85
CA LEU A 217 -9.45 7.69 -8.57
C LEU A 217 -10.21 8.36 -7.43
N PRO A 218 -11.50 8.65 -7.62
CA PRO A 218 -12.38 9.04 -6.53
C PRO A 218 -12.45 7.93 -5.46
N ALA A 219 -12.63 8.32 -4.20
CA ALA A 219 -12.50 7.43 -3.03
C ALA A 219 -13.37 6.18 -3.11
N THR A 220 -14.65 6.30 -3.53
CA THR A 220 -15.52 5.12 -3.65
C THR A 220 -15.05 4.18 -4.75
N THR A 221 -14.65 4.73 -5.89
CA THR A 221 -14.11 3.94 -7.03
C THR A 221 -12.83 3.21 -6.63
N ALA A 222 -11.94 3.87 -5.92
CA ALA A 222 -10.71 3.26 -5.42
C ALA A 222 -10.98 2.06 -4.48
N ASP A 223 -11.86 2.23 -3.49
CA ASP A 223 -12.25 1.15 -2.57
C ASP A 223 -12.96 0.00 -3.30
N VAL A 224 -13.84 0.32 -4.27
CA VAL A 224 -14.52 -0.69 -5.08
C VAL A 224 -13.51 -1.50 -5.91
N ARG A 225 -12.50 -0.86 -6.52
CA ARG A 225 -11.43 -1.56 -7.25
C ARG A 225 -10.69 -2.55 -6.36
N VAL A 226 -10.36 -2.16 -5.14
CA VAL A 226 -9.72 -3.06 -4.15
C VAL A 226 -10.61 -4.27 -3.86
N LEU A 227 -11.87 -4.03 -3.51
CA LEU A 227 -12.79 -5.09 -3.13
C LEU A 227 -13.17 -6.01 -4.29
N VAL A 228 -13.26 -5.47 -5.51
CA VAL A 228 -13.42 -6.25 -6.74
C VAL A 228 -12.19 -7.13 -6.96
N THR A 229 -10.98 -6.58 -6.85
CA THR A 229 -9.73 -7.35 -7.00
C THR A 229 -9.66 -8.53 -6.03
N GLN A 230 -10.06 -8.33 -4.78
CA GLN A 230 -10.08 -9.37 -3.75
C GLN A 230 -11.08 -10.50 -4.02
N ARG A 231 -12.18 -10.21 -4.74
CA ARG A 231 -13.31 -11.13 -4.98
C ARG A 231 -13.46 -11.55 -6.43
N LEU A 232 -12.44 -11.28 -7.24
CA LEU A 232 -12.53 -11.45 -8.69
C LEU A 232 -12.74 -12.90 -9.09
N ALA A 233 -12.08 -13.84 -8.41
CA ALA A 233 -12.24 -15.29 -8.63
C ALA A 233 -13.68 -15.76 -8.43
N ASP A 234 -14.42 -15.13 -7.52
CA ASP A 234 -15.85 -15.41 -7.23
C ASP A 234 -16.80 -14.55 -8.09
N GLY A 235 -16.27 -13.88 -9.13
CA GLY A 235 -17.04 -13.04 -10.04
C GLY A 235 -17.33 -11.62 -9.52
N ALA A 236 -16.87 -11.26 -8.32
CA ALA A 236 -17.07 -9.98 -7.66
C ALA A 236 -18.55 -9.53 -7.62
N PRO A 237 -19.46 -10.22 -6.90
CA PRO A 237 -20.85 -9.83 -6.80
C PRO A 237 -21.00 -8.44 -6.16
N MET A 238 -21.79 -7.55 -6.78
CA MET A 238 -21.98 -6.17 -6.29
C MET A 238 -22.52 -6.13 -4.86
N GLU A 239 -23.41 -7.06 -4.51
CA GLU A 239 -23.97 -7.17 -3.16
C GLU A 239 -22.88 -7.33 -2.10
N GLN A 240 -21.90 -8.21 -2.34
CA GLN A 240 -20.79 -8.46 -1.42
C GLN A 240 -19.86 -7.26 -1.31
N VAL A 241 -19.59 -6.58 -2.42
CA VAL A 241 -18.76 -5.36 -2.43
C VAL A 241 -19.47 -4.22 -1.71
N ALA A 242 -20.75 -4.01 -1.98
CA ALA A 242 -21.56 -2.99 -1.29
C ALA A 242 -21.64 -3.27 0.22
N SER A 243 -21.90 -4.51 0.61
CA SER A 243 -21.93 -4.94 2.01
C SER A 243 -20.61 -4.69 2.72
N ALA A 244 -19.48 -4.98 2.07
CA ALA A 244 -18.14 -4.73 2.61
C ALA A 244 -17.84 -3.23 2.83
N LEU A 245 -18.51 -2.35 2.07
CA LEU A 245 -18.45 -0.90 2.25
C LEU A 245 -19.51 -0.35 3.21
N GLY A 246 -20.30 -1.21 3.86
CA GLY A 246 -21.42 -0.80 4.73
C GLY A 246 -22.54 -0.09 3.96
N MET A 247 -22.74 -0.43 2.69
CA MET A 247 -23.72 0.21 1.78
C MET A 247 -24.68 -0.81 1.20
N THR A 248 -25.84 -0.29 0.73
CA THR A 248 -26.71 -1.05 -0.19
C THR A 248 -26.18 -0.92 -1.63
N GLU A 249 -26.51 -1.88 -2.51
CA GLU A 249 -26.17 -1.78 -3.94
C GLU A 249 -26.69 -0.48 -4.60
N ARG A 250 -27.88 -0.02 -4.21
CA ARG A 250 -28.47 1.24 -4.69
C ARG A 250 -27.57 2.43 -4.31
N THR A 251 -27.05 2.45 -3.08
CA THR A 251 -26.16 3.52 -2.60
C THR A 251 -24.84 3.46 -3.35
N LEU A 252 -24.29 2.28 -3.54
CA LEU A 252 -23.05 2.07 -4.28
C LEU A 252 -23.19 2.54 -5.74
N ARG A 253 -24.23 2.11 -6.46
CA ARG A 253 -24.49 2.58 -7.84
C ARG A 253 -24.57 4.11 -7.93
N ARG A 254 -25.28 4.73 -6.98
CA ARG A 254 -25.42 6.20 -6.96
C ARG A 254 -24.08 6.90 -6.76
N ARG A 255 -23.23 6.38 -5.86
CA ARG A 255 -21.89 6.97 -5.61
C ARG A 255 -20.98 6.82 -6.82
N LEU A 256 -20.89 5.63 -7.40
CA LEU A 256 -20.10 5.40 -8.60
C LEU A 256 -20.58 6.28 -9.77
N ALA A 257 -21.89 6.40 -9.97
CA ALA A 257 -22.45 7.30 -10.99
C ALA A 257 -22.10 8.77 -10.74
N ALA A 258 -22.08 9.22 -9.48
CA ALA A 258 -21.64 10.56 -9.11
C ALA A 258 -20.13 10.78 -9.34
N GLU A 259 -19.35 9.71 -9.30
CA GLU A 259 -17.91 9.68 -9.62
C GLU A 259 -17.64 9.44 -11.12
N GLY A 260 -18.69 9.40 -11.95
CA GLY A 260 -18.57 9.28 -13.42
C GLY A 260 -18.34 7.87 -13.94
N THR A 261 -18.56 6.83 -13.12
CA THR A 261 -18.35 5.42 -13.52
C THR A 261 -19.49 4.51 -13.08
N GLY A 262 -19.48 3.25 -13.56
CA GLY A 262 -20.41 2.20 -13.18
C GLY A 262 -19.69 0.97 -12.61
N TYR A 263 -20.37 0.21 -11.77
CA TYR A 263 -19.80 -1.00 -11.15
C TYR A 263 -19.22 -1.98 -12.17
N ARG A 264 -19.93 -2.19 -13.30
CA ARG A 264 -19.48 -3.09 -14.37
C ARG A 264 -18.22 -2.58 -15.05
N GLU A 265 -18.11 -1.27 -15.22
CA GLU A 265 -16.93 -0.63 -15.80
C GLU A 265 -15.71 -0.86 -14.91
N VAL A 266 -15.86 -0.65 -13.59
CA VAL A 266 -14.79 -0.91 -12.62
C VAL A 266 -14.38 -2.39 -12.64
N VAL A 267 -15.33 -3.34 -12.69
CA VAL A 267 -15.02 -4.78 -12.78
C VAL A 267 -14.26 -5.10 -14.09
N ASP A 268 -14.70 -4.55 -15.21
CA ASP A 268 -14.07 -4.78 -16.52
C ASP A 268 -12.65 -4.17 -16.57
N GLU A 269 -12.43 -2.99 -15.98
CA GLU A 269 -11.08 -2.40 -15.86
C GLU A 269 -10.13 -3.26 -15.03
N VAL A 270 -10.56 -3.69 -13.84
CA VAL A 270 -9.75 -4.55 -12.96
C VAL A 270 -9.42 -5.86 -13.67
N ARG A 271 -10.40 -6.49 -14.33
CA ARG A 271 -10.18 -7.71 -15.12
C ARG A 271 -9.17 -7.51 -16.22
N ARG A 272 -9.28 -6.41 -16.96
CA ARG A 272 -8.37 -6.10 -18.07
C ARG A 272 -6.94 -5.90 -17.57
N GLY A 273 -6.74 -5.07 -16.56
CA GLY A 273 -5.41 -4.81 -16.00
C GLY A 273 -4.72 -6.08 -15.51
N LEU A 274 -5.45 -6.92 -14.75
CA LEU A 274 -4.92 -8.20 -14.27
C LEU A 274 -4.70 -9.22 -15.40
N ALA A 275 -5.57 -9.26 -16.41
CA ALA A 275 -5.37 -10.13 -17.58
C ALA A 275 -4.06 -9.78 -18.28
N ASP A 276 -3.83 -8.50 -18.56
CA ASP A 276 -2.62 -8.03 -19.25
C ASP A 276 -1.36 -8.39 -18.45
N GLN A 277 -1.36 -8.19 -17.14
CA GLN A 277 -0.24 -8.54 -16.25
C GLN A 277 0.04 -10.06 -16.23
N LEU A 278 -0.99 -10.87 -16.02
CA LEU A 278 -0.85 -12.32 -15.91
C LEU A 278 -0.43 -12.97 -17.24
N LEU A 279 -0.96 -12.47 -18.36
CA LEU A 279 -0.56 -12.92 -19.70
C LEU A 279 0.89 -12.52 -20.03
N ALA A 280 1.30 -11.31 -19.63
CA ALA A 280 2.67 -10.82 -19.85
C ALA A 280 3.73 -11.67 -19.14
N VAL A 281 3.42 -12.22 -17.96
CA VAL A 281 4.30 -13.17 -17.26
C VAL A 281 4.18 -14.61 -17.76
N GLY A 282 3.37 -14.86 -18.81
CA GLY A 282 3.30 -16.13 -19.51
C GLY A 282 2.34 -17.16 -18.94
N LEU A 283 1.42 -16.79 -18.05
CA LEU A 283 0.40 -17.71 -17.55
C LEU A 283 -0.49 -18.23 -18.69
N PRO A 284 -0.90 -19.51 -18.65
CA PRO A 284 -1.89 -20.05 -19.57
C PRO A 284 -3.22 -19.29 -19.52
N VAL A 285 -3.86 -19.09 -20.69
CA VAL A 285 -5.14 -18.35 -20.77
C VAL A 285 -6.22 -18.97 -19.88
N ALA A 286 -6.24 -20.29 -19.75
CA ALA A 286 -7.20 -20.99 -18.89
C ALA A 286 -7.00 -20.64 -17.40
N ASP A 287 -5.74 -20.58 -16.94
CA ASP A 287 -5.42 -20.23 -15.55
C ASP A 287 -5.76 -18.76 -15.27
N VAL A 288 -5.51 -17.88 -16.25
CA VAL A 288 -5.91 -16.47 -16.15
C VAL A 288 -7.42 -16.34 -16.09
N ALA A 289 -8.16 -17.08 -16.93
CA ALA A 289 -9.63 -17.07 -16.94
C ALA A 289 -10.20 -17.42 -15.55
N THR A 290 -9.74 -18.52 -14.95
CA THR A 290 -10.17 -18.95 -13.62
C THR A 290 -9.88 -17.88 -12.56
N ARG A 291 -8.69 -17.29 -12.57
CA ARG A 291 -8.30 -16.23 -11.61
C ARG A 291 -9.13 -14.95 -11.74
N LEU A 292 -9.64 -14.67 -12.94
CA LEU A 292 -10.50 -13.51 -13.23
C LEU A 292 -12.00 -13.80 -13.06
N GLY A 293 -12.37 -14.99 -12.57
CA GLY A 293 -13.76 -15.38 -12.34
C GLY A 293 -14.54 -15.72 -13.61
N TYR A 294 -13.85 -16.18 -14.66
CA TYR A 294 -14.48 -16.73 -15.85
C TYR A 294 -14.56 -18.25 -15.75
N SER A 295 -15.69 -18.82 -16.15
CA SER A 295 -15.89 -20.26 -16.17
C SER A 295 -15.05 -20.98 -17.23
N GLU A 296 -14.69 -20.27 -18.30
CA GLU A 296 -13.99 -20.84 -19.46
C GLU A 296 -13.01 -19.84 -20.10
N ALA A 297 -11.92 -20.37 -20.68
CA ALA A 297 -10.93 -19.57 -21.41
C ALA A 297 -11.54 -18.80 -22.59
N ALA A 298 -12.58 -19.36 -23.24
CA ALA A 298 -13.29 -18.71 -24.32
C ALA A 298 -14.00 -17.43 -23.87
N ALA A 299 -14.59 -17.43 -22.67
CA ALA A 299 -15.25 -16.25 -22.11
C ALA A 299 -14.24 -15.11 -21.86
N LEU A 300 -13.05 -15.42 -21.34
CA LEU A 300 -11.96 -14.46 -21.22
C LEU A 300 -11.51 -13.96 -22.60
N ALA A 301 -11.36 -14.86 -23.59
CA ALA A 301 -10.93 -14.47 -24.92
C ALA A 301 -11.90 -13.47 -25.58
N HIS A 302 -13.20 -13.69 -25.45
CA HIS A 302 -14.23 -12.75 -25.93
C HIS A 302 -14.18 -11.41 -25.17
N ALA A 303 -14.03 -11.44 -23.84
CA ALA A 303 -13.91 -10.24 -23.04
C ALA A 303 -12.64 -9.45 -23.39
N HIS A 304 -11.50 -10.11 -23.48
CA HIS A 304 -10.22 -9.50 -23.84
C HIS A 304 -10.25 -8.87 -25.23
N HIS A 305 -10.84 -9.56 -26.20
CA HIS A 305 -11.02 -9.00 -27.55
C HIS A 305 -11.92 -7.75 -27.54
N ARG A 306 -12.97 -7.76 -26.73
CA ARG A 306 -13.84 -6.58 -26.56
C ARG A 306 -13.09 -5.39 -25.95
N TRP A 307 -12.17 -5.62 -25.00
CA TRP A 307 -11.42 -4.58 -24.32
C TRP A 307 -10.25 -4.02 -25.13
N THR A 308 -9.56 -4.88 -25.90
CA THR A 308 -8.26 -4.56 -26.51
C THR A 308 -8.26 -4.66 -28.03
N GLY A 309 -9.31 -5.21 -28.64
CA GLY A 309 -9.37 -5.52 -30.08
C GLY A 309 -8.50 -6.71 -30.50
N THR A 310 -7.79 -7.37 -29.57
CA THR A 310 -6.87 -8.47 -29.86
C THR A 310 -7.14 -9.68 -28.95
N PRO A 311 -6.83 -10.91 -29.42
CA PRO A 311 -6.98 -12.09 -28.57
C PRO A 311 -5.89 -12.14 -27.48
N PRO A 312 -6.15 -12.81 -26.32
CA PRO A 312 -5.17 -12.91 -25.20
C PRO A 312 -3.85 -13.58 -25.62
N SER A 313 -3.88 -14.47 -26.61
CA SER A 313 -2.68 -15.15 -27.11
C SER A 313 -1.66 -14.22 -27.77
N SER A 314 -2.07 -13.05 -28.24
CA SER A 314 -1.17 -12.05 -28.84
C SER A 314 -0.27 -11.35 -27.82
N ARG A 315 -0.60 -11.38 -26.51
CA ARG A 315 0.16 -10.79 -25.40
C ARG A 315 1.17 -11.74 -24.77
N ARG A 316 1.12 -13.02 -25.12
CA ARG A 316 2.02 -14.04 -24.59
C ARG A 316 3.42 -13.84 -25.18
N ARG A 317 4.41 -13.50 -24.36
CA ARG A 317 5.84 -13.56 -24.79
C ARG A 317 6.14 -14.99 -25.24
N PRO A 318 6.79 -15.18 -26.42
CA PRO A 318 7.21 -16.52 -26.82
C PRO A 318 8.12 -17.11 -25.75
N SER A 319 7.80 -18.31 -25.28
CA SER A 319 8.65 -19.10 -24.40
C SER A 319 9.99 -19.31 -25.10
N ARG A 320 11.11 -19.05 -24.42
CA ARG A 320 12.49 -19.36 -24.88
C ARG A 320 12.76 -20.88 -24.88
N ALA A 321 11.92 -21.67 -25.47
CA ALA A 321 12.04 -23.12 -25.52
C ALA A 321 11.86 -23.64 -26.95
N ASP A 322 12.61 -23.09 -27.91
CA ASP A 322 12.85 -23.73 -29.22
C ASP A 322 14.14 -23.15 -29.82
N ASP A 323 15.25 -23.38 -29.13
CA ASP A 323 16.59 -23.37 -29.70
C ASP A 323 17.28 -24.66 -29.24
N ARG A 324 17.06 -25.71 -30.03
CA ARG A 324 17.93 -26.89 -30.08
C ARG A 324 18.32 -27.15 -31.52
#